data_3b0560659bd1d1e0c509ac69e21595b9
#
_entry.id   3b0560659bd1d1e0c509ac69e21595b9
#
_cell.length_a   1.000
_cell.length_b   1.000
_cell.length_c   1.000
_cell.angle_alpha   90.00
_cell.angle_beta   90.00
_cell.angle_gamma   90.00
#
_symmetry.space_group_name_H-M   'P 1'
#
loop_
_entity.id
_entity.type
_entity.pdbx_description
1 polymer ?
#
loop_
_entity_poly.entity_id
_entity_poly.type
_entity_poly.pdbx_seq_one_letter_code
_entity_poly.pdbx_strand_id
1 'polypeptide(L)'
;MTAKLSGLRLGFSIGALALMPWTRPGPQPAPDDVQLQITQIDRSRFPEIRVFVSATDASGEPAAVSADELRLFENGRAVVPESIVGAGEVGPLTTMLAIDISGSMAVSGKLEAAKDAALAYIDQMQGGDRTGLIAFDVETDIVQPLTADRLALAEAIGSLQTGGDTAMFDALVEGVRQLESIDGRKAIIVLTDGMDNSSHVTLDELLSQTGDRGPSISAVGLGDRGQLGVSFAGLDEGRLESLASRAGGVYARTADAAELRQVYERLGRALHSEYVVTYVTAMPLRDGVNRTLDVRLASSAAGVIRRYNPGGVVPEMAQPAPWSLFGLALAGLAALLFLPALIRLGLGAARSLSLPRPAAPRPAGKVRLHEEPAPVESGRIRLR
;
A
#
# COMPACT_ATOMS: atom_id res chain seq x y z
N MET A 1 21.87 33.37 97.31
CA MET A 1 21.28 32.30 96.56
C MET A 1 21.29 32.70 95.11
N THR A 2 22.23 32.15 94.41
CA THR A 2 22.58 32.50 93.02
C THR A 2 22.05 31.45 92.08
N ALA A 3 21.17 31.83 91.15
CA ALA A 3 20.67 30.96 90.10
C ALA A 3 21.43 31.23 88.75
N LYS A 4 22.10 30.21 88.24
CA LYS A 4 22.81 30.20 86.93
C LYS A 4 21.82 30.03 85.80
N LEU A 5 21.81 30.98 84.87
CA LEU A 5 21.17 30.85 83.56
C LEU A 5 22.14 30.14 82.59
N SER A 6 21.77 28.99 82.09
CA SER A 6 22.50 28.32 81.03
C SER A 6 21.92 28.73 79.66
N GLY A 7 22.75 29.33 78.81
CA GLY A 7 22.40 29.75 77.49
C GLY A 7 22.33 28.57 76.51
N LEU A 8 21.21 28.47 75.80
CA LEU A 8 20.94 27.51 74.68
C LEU A 8 21.38 28.18 73.37
N ARG A 9 22.47 27.73 72.78
CA ARG A 9 22.88 28.12 71.40
C ARG A 9 22.15 27.25 70.39
N LEU A 10 21.21 27.86 69.64
CA LEU A 10 20.67 27.24 68.42
C LEU A 10 21.70 27.43 67.29
N GLY A 11 22.25 26.29 66.81
CA GLY A 11 23.09 26.29 65.63
C GLY A 11 22.14 26.09 64.37
N PHE A 12 22.05 27.11 63.53
CA PHE A 12 21.46 27.04 62.22
C PHE A 12 22.46 26.38 61.27
N SER A 13 22.23 25.12 60.88
CA SER A 13 22.91 24.48 59.76
C SER A 13 22.21 24.85 58.46
N ILE A 14 22.84 25.67 57.64
CA ILE A 14 22.43 25.97 56.30
C ILE A 14 22.81 24.74 55.46
N GLY A 15 21.83 23.88 55.17
CA GLY A 15 21.98 22.77 54.23
C GLY A 15 22.12 23.31 52.79
N ALA A 16 23.31 23.14 52.20
CA ALA A 16 23.54 23.42 50.77
C ALA A 16 22.67 22.47 49.94
N LEU A 17 21.61 23.00 49.33
CA LEU A 17 20.81 22.30 48.33
C LEU A 17 21.64 22.19 47.06
N ALA A 18 22.28 21.02 46.86
CA ALA A 18 23.00 20.72 45.62
C ALA A 18 21.96 20.66 44.48
N LEU A 19 21.96 21.63 43.59
CA LEU A 19 21.28 21.61 42.28
C LEU A 19 21.94 20.50 41.47
N MET A 20 21.36 19.30 41.48
CA MET A 20 21.70 18.25 40.49
C MET A 20 21.28 18.77 39.11
N PRO A 21 22.20 18.80 38.14
CA PRO A 21 21.82 19.10 36.77
C PRO A 21 20.85 18.00 36.28
N TRP A 22 19.68 18.42 35.84
CA TRP A 22 18.76 17.53 35.12
C TRP A 22 19.43 17.17 33.79
N THR A 23 20.19 16.08 33.79
CA THR A 23 20.63 15.46 32.54
C THR A 23 19.38 14.91 31.86
N ARG A 24 18.98 15.49 30.74
CA ARG A 24 18.01 14.85 29.83
C ARG A 24 18.53 13.47 29.54
N PRO A 25 17.73 12.40 29.71
CA PRO A 25 18.17 11.10 29.23
C PRO A 25 18.46 11.25 27.74
N GLY A 26 19.67 10.87 27.34
CA GLY A 26 20.03 10.77 25.92
C GLY A 26 19.06 9.78 25.22
N PRO A 27 18.95 9.85 23.89
CA PRO A 27 18.14 8.91 23.16
C PRO A 27 18.56 7.49 23.55
N GLN A 28 17.61 6.70 24.07
CA GLN A 28 17.86 5.28 24.30
C GLN A 28 18.04 4.63 22.93
N PRO A 29 19.11 3.82 22.75
CA PRO A 29 19.24 3.04 21.52
C PRO A 29 17.99 2.18 21.36
N ALA A 30 17.46 2.13 20.14
CA ALA A 30 16.33 1.25 19.81
C ALA A 30 16.71 -0.20 20.18
N PRO A 31 15.80 -0.98 20.77
CA PRO A 31 16.04 -2.40 21.02
C PRO A 31 16.41 -3.09 19.71
N ASP A 32 17.30 -4.07 19.76
CA ASP A 32 17.76 -4.82 18.57
C ASP A 32 16.63 -5.58 17.83
N ASP A 33 15.45 -5.70 18.43
CA ASP A 33 14.28 -6.45 17.94
C ASP A 33 13.10 -5.57 17.48
N VAL A 34 13.33 -4.30 17.09
CA VAL A 34 12.23 -3.44 16.58
C VAL A 34 11.80 -3.90 15.20
N GLN A 35 10.51 -4.12 15.03
CA GLN A 35 9.86 -4.37 13.75
C GLN A 35 9.18 -3.11 13.23
N LEU A 36 9.44 -2.75 11.98
CA LEU A 36 8.80 -1.63 11.30
C LEU A 36 7.71 -2.15 10.36
N GLN A 37 6.58 -1.46 10.32
CA GLN A 37 5.49 -1.72 9.40
C GLN A 37 5.01 -0.41 8.76
N ILE A 38 4.93 -0.34 7.42
CA ILE A 38 4.24 0.76 6.75
C ILE A 38 2.75 0.40 6.73
N THR A 39 1.96 1.06 7.56
CA THR A 39 0.54 0.79 7.74
C THR A 39 -0.30 1.43 6.64
N GLN A 40 0.05 2.65 6.23
CA GLN A 40 -0.68 3.39 5.19
C GLN A 40 0.25 4.33 4.43
N ILE A 41 -0.04 4.58 3.15
CA ILE A 41 0.61 5.61 2.32
C ILE A 41 -0.49 6.53 1.80
N ASP A 42 -0.56 7.74 2.36
CA ASP A 42 -1.52 8.74 1.92
C ASP A 42 -0.89 9.68 0.89
N ARG A 43 -1.45 9.67 -0.30
CA ARG A 43 -1.08 10.49 -1.46
C ARG A 43 -2.20 11.45 -1.88
N SER A 44 -3.16 11.73 -0.99
CA SER A 44 -4.30 12.62 -1.28
C SER A 44 -3.83 14.00 -1.73
N ARG A 45 -2.71 14.46 -1.16
CA ARG A 45 -2.07 15.75 -1.45
C ARG A 45 -0.87 15.65 -2.41
N PHE A 46 -0.82 14.58 -3.22
CA PHE A 46 0.30 14.41 -4.15
C PHE A 46 0.67 15.73 -4.87
N PRO A 47 1.97 16.15 -4.92
CA PRO A 47 3.20 15.37 -4.69
C PRO A 47 3.64 15.23 -3.22
N GLU A 48 2.94 15.81 -2.24
CA GLU A 48 3.14 15.52 -0.83
C GLU A 48 2.65 14.09 -0.53
N ILE A 49 3.49 13.31 0.13
CA ILE A 49 3.22 11.92 0.53
C ILE A 49 3.36 11.83 2.04
N ARG A 50 2.37 11.23 2.70
CA ARG A 50 2.42 10.89 4.11
C ARG A 50 2.51 9.38 4.29
N VAL A 51 3.55 8.93 4.95
CA VAL A 51 3.81 7.50 5.21
C VAL A 51 3.58 7.25 6.69
N PHE A 52 2.62 6.39 7.00
CA PHE A 52 2.34 5.97 8.37
C PHE A 52 3.16 4.73 8.67
N VAL A 53 3.88 4.77 9.79
CA VAL A 53 4.82 3.72 10.18
C VAL A 53 4.56 3.32 11.62
N SER A 54 4.27 2.05 11.84
CA SER A 54 4.24 1.45 13.17
C SER A 54 5.61 0.88 13.50
N ALA A 55 6.05 1.06 14.74
CA ALA A 55 7.24 0.43 15.30
C ALA A 55 6.82 -0.39 16.51
N THR A 56 7.07 -1.70 16.48
CA THR A 56 6.72 -2.63 17.57
C THR A 56 7.91 -3.50 17.93
N ASP A 57 7.89 -4.02 19.14
CA ASP A 57 8.82 -5.06 19.54
C ASP A 57 8.33 -6.47 19.09
N ALA A 58 9.09 -7.50 19.42
CA ALA A 58 8.76 -8.88 19.08
C ALA A 58 7.45 -9.38 19.71
N SER A 59 6.93 -8.73 20.76
CA SER A 59 5.65 -9.04 21.41
C SER A 59 4.47 -8.29 20.77
N GLY A 60 4.74 -7.37 19.84
CA GLY A 60 3.76 -6.50 19.19
C GLY A 60 3.40 -5.26 20.02
N GLU A 61 4.13 -5.00 21.12
CA GLU A 61 3.97 -3.76 21.88
C GLU A 61 4.68 -2.58 21.15
N PRO A 62 4.15 -1.36 21.27
CA PRO A 62 4.78 -0.20 20.67
C PRO A 62 6.21 -0.01 21.14
N ALA A 63 7.14 0.10 20.21
CA ALA A 63 8.53 0.42 20.49
C ALA A 63 8.78 1.93 20.31
N ALA A 64 9.39 2.55 21.30
CA ALA A 64 9.77 3.96 21.19
C ALA A 64 10.99 4.10 20.26
N VAL A 65 10.81 4.77 19.14
CA VAL A 65 11.84 5.09 18.15
C VAL A 65 12.02 6.60 18.08
N SER A 66 13.25 7.07 18.04
CA SER A 66 13.51 8.49 17.81
C SER A 66 13.19 8.87 16.36
N ALA A 67 12.50 9.98 16.14
CA ALA A 67 12.13 10.45 14.80
C ALA A 67 13.35 10.63 13.88
N ASP A 68 14.49 11.02 14.45
CA ASP A 68 15.76 11.21 13.75
C ASP A 68 16.48 9.89 13.39
N GLU A 69 15.99 8.74 13.87
CA GLU A 69 16.47 7.42 13.46
C GLU A 69 15.75 6.88 12.23
N LEU A 70 14.55 7.40 11.90
CA LEU A 70 13.81 6.98 10.72
C LEU A 70 14.48 7.49 9.44
N ARG A 71 14.76 6.60 8.51
CA ARG A 71 15.31 6.88 7.18
C ARG A 71 14.34 6.41 6.13
N LEU A 72 14.02 7.30 5.19
CA LEU A 72 13.11 7.02 4.08
C LEU A 72 13.86 7.02 2.75
N PHE A 73 13.56 6.04 1.92
CA PHE A 73 14.08 5.95 0.55
C PHE A 73 12.92 5.75 -0.41
N GLU A 74 12.91 6.49 -1.51
CA GLU A 74 11.98 6.31 -2.62
C GLU A 74 12.75 5.82 -3.85
N ASN A 75 12.38 4.65 -4.37
CA ASN A 75 13.10 3.98 -5.47
C ASN A 75 14.62 3.88 -5.22
N GLY A 76 15.02 3.60 -3.98
CA GLY A 76 16.42 3.48 -3.55
C GLY A 76 17.16 4.80 -3.37
N ARG A 77 16.51 5.95 -3.56
CA ARG A 77 17.08 7.28 -3.30
C ARG A 77 16.66 7.78 -1.93
N ALA A 78 17.59 8.25 -1.14
CA ALA A 78 17.28 8.84 0.15
C ALA A 78 16.37 10.07 -0.03
N VAL A 79 15.36 10.14 0.82
CA VAL A 79 14.41 11.26 0.88
C VAL A 79 14.63 12.02 2.18
N VAL A 80 14.63 13.34 2.09
CA VAL A 80 14.64 14.21 3.27
C VAL A 80 13.19 14.50 3.65
N PRO A 81 12.70 14.02 4.81
CA PRO A 81 11.36 14.34 5.27
C PRO A 81 11.20 15.83 5.55
N GLU A 82 10.04 16.39 5.21
CA GLU A 82 9.66 17.74 5.65
C GLU A 82 9.28 17.74 7.14
N SER A 83 8.65 16.67 7.59
CA SER A 83 8.32 16.47 9.01
C SER A 83 8.24 14.99 9.35
N ILE A 84 8.57 14.66 10.60
CA ILE A 84 8.29 13.37 11.21
C ILE A 84 7.54 13.67 12.51
N VAL A 85 6.30 13.20 12.59
CA VAL A 85 5.43 13.36 13.76
C VAL A 85 5.35 12.02 14.48
N GLY A 86 5.59 12.02 15.77
CA GLY A 86 5.63 10.81 16.58
C GLY A 86 4.28 10.43 17.21
N ALA A 87 4.32 9.36 17.96
CA ALA A 87 3.17 8.82 18.68
C ALA A 87 2.45 9.88 19.53
N GLY A 88 1.12 9.88 19.47
CA GLY A 88 0.27 10.81 20.23
C GLY A 88 0.02 12.18 19.57
N GLU A 89 0.80 12.56 18.56
CA GLU A 89 0.62 13.81 17.80
C GLU A 89 0.05 13.55 16.39
N VAL A 90 -0.06 12.28 16.02
CA VAL A 90 -0.69 11.84 14.76
C VAL A 90 -2.20 12.00 14.90
N GLY A 91 -2.85 12.62 13.94
CA GLY A 91 -4.28 12.93 13.97
C GLY A 91 -5.20 11.70 14.23
N PRO A 92 -6.51 11.92 14.32
CA PRO A 92 -7.45 10.88 14.74
C PRO A 92 -7.43 9.65 13.83
N LEU A 93 -7.73 8.49 14.42
CA LEU A 93 -7.84 7.20 13.74
C LEU A 93 -9.30 6.87 13.44
N THR A 94 -9.57 6.39 12.23
CA THR A 94 -10.88 5.82 11.89
C THR A 94 -10.74 4.31 11.68
N THR A 95 -11.43 3.52 12.51
CA THR A 95 -11.34 2.06 12.51
C THR A 95 -12.66 1.42 12.12
N MET A 96 -12.61 0.32 11.36
CA MET A 96 -13.73 -0.59 11.19
C MET A 96 -13.39 -1.90 11.89
N LEU A 97 -14.16 -2.28 12.89
CA LEU A 97 -14.11 -3.62 13.48
C LEU A 97 -14.97 -4.55 12.63
N ALA A 98 -14.41 -5.64 12.15
CA ALA A 98 -15.13 -6.70 11.45
C ALA A 98 -15.08 -7.97 12.29
N ILE A 99 -16.22 -8.39 12.80
CA ILE A 99 -16.33 -9.52 13.74
C ILE A 99 -17.08 -10.66 13.09
N ASP A 100 -16.42 -11.79 13.03
CA ASP A 100 -17.01 -13.06 12.61
C ASP A 100 -18.07 -13.47 13.61
N ILE A 101 -19.30 -13.69 13.12
CA ILE A 101 -20.41 -14.21 13.88
C ILE A 101 -20.88 -15.58 13.35
N SER A 102 -20.06 -16.26 12.54
CA SER A 102 -20.40 -17.57 11.98
C SER A 102 -20.69 -18.62 13.06
N GLY A 103 -21.28 -19.73 12.64
CA GLY A 103 -21.71 -20.80 13.55
C GLY A 103 -20.60 -21.36 14.44
N SER A 104 -19.34 -21.35 14.00
CA SER A 104 -18.17 -21.76 14.80
C SER A 104 -17.91 -20.86 16.01
N MET A 105 -18.30 -19.59 15.94
CA MET A 105 -18.17 -18.64 17.03
C MET A 105 -19.14 -18.91 18.20
N ALA A 106 -20.18 -19.73 17.99
CA ALA A 106 -21.09 -20.18 19.06
C ALA A 106 -20.41 -21.14 20.06
N VAL A 107 -19.29 -21.75 19.64
CA VAL A 107 -18.62 -22.80 20.43
C VAL A 107 -17.64 -22.18 21.41
N SER A 108 -17.58 -22.74 22.64
CA SER A 108 -16.55 -22.40 23.65
C SER A 108 -16.52 -20.94 24.09
N GLY A 109 -17.63 -20.19 23.91
CA GLY A 109 -17.68 -18.76 24.29
C GLY A 109 -16.85 -17.81 23.44
N LYS A 110 -16.49 -18.22 22.22
CA LYS A 110 -15.65 -17.41 21.31
C LYS A 110 -16.29 -16.05 20.97
N LEU A 111 -17.61 -16.01 20.70
CA LEU A 111 -18.30 -14.75 20.42
C LEU A 111 -18.25 -13.80 21.62
N GLU A 112 -18.44 -14.30 22.82
CA GLU A 112 -18.35 -13.45 24.03
C GLU A 112 -16.92 -12.95 24.24
N ALA A 113 -15.91 -13.77 23.99
CA ALA A 113 -14.51 -13.34 24.00
C ALA A 113 -14.22 -12.26 22.95
N ALA A 114 -14.82 -12.38 21.75
CA ALA A 114 -14.72 -11.38 20.68
C ALA A 114 -15.36 -10.05 21.09
N LYS A 115 -16.54 -10.10 21.73
CA LYS A 115 -17.21 -8.92 22.29
C LYS A 115 -16.35 -8.23 23.35
N ASP A 116 -15.81 -8.99 24.31
CA ASP A 116 -14.94 -8.46 25.37
C ASP A 116 -13.67 -7.80 24.79
N ALA A 117 -13.07 -8.40 23.76
CA ALA A 117 -11.92 -7.85 23.08
C ALA A 117 -12.26 -6.57 22.31
N ALA A 118 -13.38 -6.54 21.60
CA ALA A 118 -13.87 -5.34 20.90
C ALA A 118 -14.18 -4.20 21.88
N LEU A 119 -14.79 -4.49 23.04
CA LEU A 119 -14.99 -3.51 24.10
C LEU A 119 -13.67 -2.95 24.61
N ALA A 120 -12.66 -3.80 24.85
CA ALA A 120 -11.33 -3.36 25.27
C ALA A 120 -10.65 -2.47 24.23
N TYR A 121 -10.90 -2.68 22.95
CA TYR A 121 -10.43 -1.79 21.88
C TYR A 121 -11.11 -0.41 21.94
N ILE A 122 -12.44 -0.36 22.01
CA ILE A 122 -13.15 0.92 22.02
C ILE A 122 -12.87 1.74 23.26
N ASP A 123 -12.47 1.12 24.37
CA ASP A 123 -12.02 1.80 25.59
C ASP A 123 -10.74 2.64 25.35
N GLN A 124 -9.92 2.26 24.36
CA GLN A 124 -8.68 2.97 24.02
C GLN A 124 -8.86 4.10 22.99
N MET A 125 -10.06 4.27 22.41
CA MET A 125 -10.33 5.37 21.49
C MET A 125 -9.93 6.71 22.09
N GLN A 126 -9.29 7.55 21.31
CA GLN A 126 -8.86 8.89 21.71
C GLN A 126 -9.82 9.96 21.19
N GLY A 127 -9.62 11.21 21.62
CA GLY A 127 -10.43 12.31 21.15
C GLY A 127 -10.34 12.51 19.64
N GLY A 128 -11.48 12.46 18.96
CA GLY A 128 -11.58 12.56 17.50
C GLY A 128 -11.58 11.22 16.74
N ASP A 129 -11.25 10.12 17.40
CA ASP A 129 -11.36 8.78 16.79
C ASP A 129 -12.80 8.42 16.48
N ARG A 130 -12.96 7.61 15.44
CA ARG A 130 -14.25 7.01 15.07
C ARG A 130 -14.07 5.53 14.82
N THR A 131 -15.03 4.75 15.32
CA THR A 131 -15.07 3.31 15.08
C THR A 131 -16.42 2.93 14.53
N GLY A 132 -16.46 1.98 13.60
CA GLY A 132 -17.66 1.32 13.13
C GLY A 132 -17.57 -0.18 13.40
N LEU A 133 -18.69 -0.88 13.31
CA LEU A 133 -18.79 -2.32 13.54
C LEU A 133 -19.48 -2.98 12.36
N ILE A 134 -18.81 -3.95 11.77
CA ILE A 134 -19.35 -4.91 10.83
C ILE A 134 -19.43 -6.27 11.53
N ALA A 135 -20.57 -6.92 11.45
CA ALA A 135 -20.72 -8.33 11.74
C ALA A 135 -20.83 -9.12 10.44
N PHE A 136 -20.20 -10.26 10.35
CA PHE A 136 -20.29 -11.08 9.16
C PHE A 136 -20.40 -12.59 9.47
N ASP A 137 -21.25 -13.21 8.69
CA ASP A 137 -21.35 -14.65 8.48
C ASP A 137 -21.39 -14.93 6.97
N VAL A 138 -22.48 -15.50 6.42
CA VAL A 138 -22.75 -15.54 4.96
C VAL A 138 -23.11 -14.15 4.43
N GLU A 139 -23.71 -13.32 5.29
CA GLU A 139 -24.10 -11.96 5.00
C GLU A 139 -23.16 -10.98 5.71
N THR A 140 -23.15 -9.74 5.26
CA THR A 140 -22.35 -8.67 5.84
C THR A 140 -23.26 -7.55 6.32
N ASP A 141 -23.29 -7.31 7.63
CA ASP A 141 -24.11 -6.30 8.26
C ASP A 141 -23.27 -5.17 8.86
N ILE A 142 -23.58 -3.92 8.52
CA ILE A 142 -23.05 -2.76 9.24
C ILE A 142 -23.91 -2.55 10.48
N VAL A 143 -23.50 -3.18 11.59
CA VAL A 143 -24.23 -3.11 12.86
C VAL A 143 -24.17 -1.72 13.45
N GLN A 144 -23.01 -1.05 13.34
CA GLN A 144 -22.83 0.33 13.77
C GLN A 144 -22.00 1.10 12.72
N PRO A 145 -22.58 2.14 12.09
CA PRO A 145 -21.81 3.07 11.28
C PRO A 145 -20.72 3.79 12.10
N LEU A 146 -19.73 4.37 11.41
CA LEU A 146 -18.65 5.12 12.04
C LEU A 146 -19.14 6.17 13.03
N THR A 147 -18.79 6.02 14.30
CA THR A 147 -19.17 6.92 15.39
C THR A 147 -18.01 7.14 16.37
N ALA A 148 -18.04 8.25 17.09
CA ALA A 148 -17.19 8.50 18.26
C ALA A 148 -17.89 8.11 19.59
N ASP A 149 -19.15 7.70 19.50
CA ASP A 149 -19.94 7.32 20.67
C ASP A 149 -19.65 5.89 21.10
N ARG A 150 -18.87 5.75 22.18
CA ARG A 150 -18.49 4.46 22.74
C ARG A 150 -19.69 3.67 23.31
N LEU A 151 -20.73 4.36 23.79
CA LEU A 151 -21.92 3.68 24.31
C LEU A 151 -22.69 3.01 23.18
N ALA A 152 -22.90 3.74 22.06
CA ALA A 152 -23.51 3.16 20.87
C ALA A 152 -22.73 1.95 20.34
N LEU A 153 -21.40 2.04 20.33
CA LEU A 153 -20.52 0.91 19.94
C LEU A 153 -20.68 -0.27 20.90
N ALA A 154 -20.70 -0.02 22.22
CA ALA A 154 -20.83 -1.08 23.21
C ALA A 154 -22.20 -1.79 23.12
N GLU A 155 -23.28 -1.05 22.89
CA GLU A 155 -24.60 -1.61 22.65
C GLU A 155 -24.64 -2.47 21.39
N ALA A 156 -24.02 -1.97 20.30
CA ALA A 156 -23.92 -2.71 19.03
C ALA A 156 -23.11 -4.01 19.20
N ILE A 157 -21.94 -3.94 19.87
CA ILE A 157 -21.13 -5.14 20.17
C ILE A 157 -21.93 -6.14 21.01
N GLY A 158 -22.63 -5.66 22.05
CA GLY A 158 -23.46 -6.50 22.92
C GLY A 158 -24.59 -7.22 22.18
N SER A 159 -25.11 -6.62 21.11
CA SER A 159 -26.23 -7.17 20.32
C SER A 159 -25.85 -8.30 19.36
N LEU A 160 -24.55 -8.54 19.12
CA LEU A 160 -24.07 -9.57 18.17
C LEU A 160 -24.59 -10.96 18.56
N GLN A 161 -25.03 -11.72 17.57
CA GLN A 161 -25.50 -13.10 17.70
C GLN A 161 -24.88 -13.95 16.61
N THR A 162 -24.66 -15.23 16.89
CA THR A 162 -24.08 -16.16 15.91
C THR A 162 -25.04 -16.51 14.79
N GLY A 163 -24.51 -16.64 13.58
CA GLY A 163 -25.22 -16.91 12.33
C GLY A 163 -24.72 -18.14 11.57
N GLY A 164 -24.50 -17.98 10.25
CA GLY A 164 -24.23 -19.07 9.30
C GLY A 164 -22.75 -19.41 9.06
N ASP A 165 -22.38 -19.51 7.78
CA ASP A 165 -21.01 -19.74 7.30
C ASP A 165 -20.19 -18.43 7.29
N THR A 166 -18.94 -18.43 6.75
CA THR A 166 -18.01 -17.31 6.86
C THR A 166 -17.70 -16.69 5.51
N ALA A 167 -18.10 -15.41 5.29
CA ALA A 167 -17.79 -14.59 4.12
C ALA A 167 -16.92 -13.38 4.50
N MET A 168 -15.70 -13.63 4.98
CA MET A 168 -14.80 -12.62 5.53
C MET A 168 -14.34 -11.60 4.50
N PHE A 169 -13.96 -12.04 3.27
CA PHE A 169 -13.44 -11.10 2.28
C PHE A 169 -14.53 -10.16 1.77
N ASP A 170 -15.77 -10.60 1.65
CA ASP A 170 -16.91 -9.75 1.29
C ASP A 170 -17.13 -8.66 2.37
N ALA A 171 -17.04 -9.03 3.65
CA ALA A 171 -17.12 -8.09 4.77
C ALA A 171 -15.96 -7.07 4.77
N LEU A 172 -14.76 -7.50 4.43
CA LEU A 172 -13.59 -6.61 4.32
C LEU A 172 -13.73 -5.64 3.15
N VAL A 173 -14.28 -6.06 2.01
CA VAL A 173 -14.60 -5.15 0.89
C VAL A 173 -15.58 -4.09 1.34
N GLU A 174 -16.62 -4.47 2.08
CA GLU A 174 -17.57 -3.50 2.64
C GLU A 174 -16.88 -2.53 3.62
N GLY A 175 -16.01 -3.04 4.50
CA GLY A 175 -15.19 -2.21 5.39
C GLY A 175 -14.31 -1.21 4.64
N VAL A 176 -13.66 -1.63 3.57
CA VAL A 176 -12.85 -0.75 2.69
C VAL A 176 -13.74 0.34 2.07
N ARG A 177 -14.94 -0.03 1.58
CA ARG A 177 -15.91 0.90 0.99
C ARG A 177 -16.38 1.95 2.00
N GLN A 178 -16.64 1.57 3.24
CA GLN A 178 -17.06 2.50 4.30
C GLN A 178 -15.96 3.51 4.65
N LEU A 179 -14.69 3.15 4.44
CA LEU A 179 -13.53 3.99 4.72
C LEU A 179 -12.98 4.75 3.50
N GLU A 180 -13.51 4.52 2.30
CA GLU A 180 -12.98 5.09 1.05
C GLU A 180 -12.99 6.61 1.05
N SER A 181 -14.10 7.23 1.50
CA SER A 181 -14.28 8.67 1.53
C SER A 181 -13.63 9.36 2.74
N ILE A 182 -13.03 8.58 3.65
CA ILE A 182 -12.42 9.11 4.86
C ILE A 182 -10.97 9.48 4.58
N ASP A 183 -10.61 10.72 4.90
CA ASP A 183 -9.24 11.18 4.85
C ASP A 183 -8.49 10.83 6.16
N GLY A 184 -7.17 10.70 6.07
CA GLY A 184 -6.31 10.45 7.22
C GLY A 184 -6.10 8.97 7.51
N ARG A 185 -5.92 8.65 8.80
CA ARG A 185 -5.56 7.31 9.28
C ARG A 185 -6.77 6.40 9.28
N LYS A 186 -6.61 5.24 8.68
CA LYS A 186 -7.68 4.24 8.54
C LYS A 186 -7.16 2.85 8.84
N ALA A 187 -7.93 2.09 9.60
CA ALA A 187 -7.62 0.69 9.89
C ALA A 187 -8.88 -0.17 9.83
N ILE A 188 -8.70 -1.45 9.50
CA ILE A 188 -9.68 -2.50 9.72
C ILE A 188 -9.03 -3.52 10.64
N ILE A 189 -9.77 -3.97 11.65
CA ILE A 189 -9.38 -5.09 12.50
C ILE A 189 -10.42 -6.18 12.29
N VAL A 190 -10.02 -7.30 11.68
CA VAL A 190 -10.89 -8.45 11.48
C VAL A 190 -10.57 -9.53 12.50
N LEU A 191 -11.62 -10.07 13.12
CA LEU A 191 -11.57 -11.25 13.96
C LEU A 191 -12.33 -12.38 13.31
N THR A 192 -11.70 -13.55 13.22
CA THR A 192 -12.34 -14.77 12.73
C THR A 192 -11.74 -16.00 13.43
N ASP A 193 -12.54 -17.05 13.54
CA ASP A 193 -12.09 -18.36 14.03
C ASP A 193 -12.08 -19.44 12.94
N GLY A 194 -12.41 -19.08 11.71
CA GLY A 194 -12.60 -20.01 10.60
C GLY A 194 -11.87 -19.64 9.32
N MET A 195 -12.07 -20.49 8.32
CA MET A 195 -11.69 -20.22 6.93
C MET A 195 -12.83 -19.49 6.23
N ASP A 196 -12.47 -18.55 5.38
CA ASP A 196 -13.40 -18.00 4.41
C ASP A 196 -13.85 -19.10 3.43
N ASN A 197 -15.13 -19.40 3.45
CA ASN A 197 -15.73 -20.47 2.65
C ASN A 197 -16.95 -20.02 1.82
N SER A 198 -17.38 -18.77 1.99
CA SER A 198 -18.61 -18.25 1.39
C SER A 198 -18.44 -16.91 0.67
N SER A 199 -17.26 -16.26 0.74
CA SER A 199 -17.03 -15.02 0.02
C SER A 199 -17.08 -15.19 -1.50
N HIS A 200 -17.64 -14.18 -2.18
CA HIS A 200 -17.64 -14.06 -3.63
C HIS A 200 -16.33 -13.48 -4.15
N VAL A 201 -15.61 -12.72 -3.30
CA VAL A 201 -14.38 -12.02 -3.61
C VAL A 201 -13.18 -12.82 -3.13
N THR A 202 -12.11 -12.83 -3.93
CA THR A 202 -10.83 -13.44 -3.56
C THR A 202 -9.95 -12.45 -2.78
N LEU A 203 -8.93 -12.96 -2.08
CA LEU A 203 -7.93 -12.13 -1.40
C LEU A 203 -7.25 -11.12 -2.35
N ASP A 204 -6.92 -11.54 -3.58
CA ASP A 204 -6.26 -10.66 -4.56
C ASP A 204 -7.19 -9.55 -5.07
N GLU A 205 -8.48 -9.86 -5.25
CA GLU A 205 -9.50 -8.87 -5.60
C GLU A 205 -9.73 -7.86 -4.48
N LEU A 206 -9.86 -8.31 -3.22
CA LEU A 206 -9.92 -7.43 -2.06
C LEU A 206 -8.72 -6.49 -2.00
N LEU A 207 -7.49 -7.01 -2.11
CA LEU A 207 -6.29 -6.20 -2.05
C LEU A 207 -6.17 -5.21 -3.22
N SER A 208 -6.67 -5.57 -4.40
CA SER A 208 -6.75 -4.65 -5.53
C SER A 208 -7.74 -3.51 -5.30
N GLN A 209 -8.88 -3.80 -4.67
CA GLN A 209 -9.88 -2.79 -4.29
C GLN A 209 -9.41 -1.90 -3.15
N THR A 210 -8.70 -2.47 -2.16
CA THR A 210 -8.10 -1.70 -1.08
C THR A 210 -7.11 -0.68 -1.62
N GLY A 211 -6.33 -1.04 -2.63
CA GLY A 211 -5.34 -0.16 -3.26
C GLY A 211 -4.32 0.39 -2.26
N ASP A 212 -3.49 1.32 -2.72
CA ASP A 212 -2.42 1.89 -1.86
C ASP A 212 -2.94 2.91 -0.83
N ARG A 213 -4.14 3.44 -1.04
CA ARG A 213 -4.80 4.42 -0.15
C ARG A 213 -5.70 3.78 0.89
N GLY A 214 -5.88 2.49 0.78
CA GLY A 214 -6.78 1.75 1.64
C GLY A 214 -6.36 1.74 3.10
N PRO A 215 -7.25 1.31 3.97
CA PRO A 215 -6.93 1.08 5.36
C PRO A 215 -5.87 -0.01 5.51
N SER A 216 -5.09 0.04 6.58
CA SER A 216 -4.38 -1.16 7.02
C SER A 216 -5.39 -2.20 7.50
N ILE A 217 -5.16 -3.48 7.20
CA ILE A 217 -6.03 -4.56 7.63
C ILE A 217 -5.24 -5.48 8.55
N SER A 218 -5.55 -5.43 9.85
CA SER A 218 -5.00 -6.36 10.84
C SER A 218 -5.96 -7.53 11.01
N ALA A 219 -5.44 -8.74 11.08
CA ALA A 219 -6.22 -9.95 11.23
C ALA A 219 -5.92 -10.65 12.55
N VAL A 220 -6.95 -10.99 13.28
CA VAL A 220 -6.87 -11.74 14.54
C VAL A 220 -7.57 -13.09 14.36
N GLY A 221 -6.79 -14.16 14.45
CA GLY A 221 -7.26 -15.53 14.39
C GLY A 221 -7.55 -16.08 15.77
N LEU A 222 -8.76 -16.58 16.00
CA LEU A 222 -9.16 -17.20 17.26
C LEU A 222 -9.29 -18.72 17.12
N GLY A 223 -8.33 -19.48 17.60
CA GLY A 223 -8.39 -20.94 17.55
C GLY A 223 -7.05 -21.63 17.79
N ASP A 224 -7.13 -22.90 18.12
CA ASP A 224 -5.97 -23.76 18.24
C ASP A 224 -5.37 -24.08 16.85
N ARG A 225 -4.07 -24.36 16.81
CA ARG A 225 -3.46 -25.01 15.63
C ARG A 225 -4.17 -26.34 15.45
N GLY A 226 -5.04 -26.41 14.45
CA GLY A 226 -5.69 -27.64 14.10
C GLY A 226 -4.66 -28.75 13.96
N GLN A 227 -4.93 -29.92 14.54
CA GLN A 227 -4.10 -31.09 14.32
C GLN A 227 -4.01 -31.31 12.81
N LEU A 228 -2.80 -31.23 12.28
CA LEU A 228 -2.49 -31.51 10.87
C LEU A 228 -3.21 -32.80 10.46
N GLY A 229 -4.29 -32.68 9.72
CA GLY A 229 -4.88 -33.77 8.96
C GLY A 229 -6.35 -34.12 9.17
N VAL A 230 -7.14 -33.49 10.03
CA VAL A 230 -8.52 -33.96 10.33
C VAL A 230 -9.61 -32.87 10.38
N SER A 231 -9.35 -31.62 10.04
CA SER A 231 -10.38 -30.59 10.19
C SER A 231 -10.55 -29.75 8.92
N PHE A 232 -11.72 -29.87 8.30
CA PHE A 232 -12.28 -28.86 7.38
C PHE A 232 -12.72 -27.57 8.13
N ALA A 233 -12.46 -27.47 9.41
CA ALA A 233 -12.81 -26.37 10.32
C ALA A 233 -11.56 -25.79 11.00
N GLY A 234 -10.49 -25.47 10.23
CA GLY A 234 -9.27 -24.88 10.76
C GLY A 234 -9.11 -23.45 10.29
N LEU A 235 -8.49 -22.62 11.14
CA LEU A 235 -8.06 -21.26 10.80
C LEU A 235 -7.06 -21.30 9.62
N ASP A 236 -7.30 -20.54 8.55
CA ASP A 236 -6.35 -20.38 7.45
C ASP A 236 -5.31 -19.32 7.81
N GLU A 237 -4.37 -19.68 8.68
CA GLU A 237 -3.32 -18.78 9.16
C GLU A 237 -2.55 -18.15 7.98
N GLY A 238 -2.23 -18.94 6.95
CA GLY A 238 -1.46 -18.45 5.81
C GLY A 238 -2.16 -17.35 5.02
N ARG A 239 -3.49 -17.45 4.85
CA ARG A 239 -4.28 -16.40 4.20
C ARG A 239 -4.39 -15.15 5.07
N LEU A 240 -4.64 -15.30 6.37
CA LEU A 240 -4.74 -14.18 7.30
C LEU A 240 -3.41 -13.43 7.44
N GLU A 241 -2.29 -14.14 7.51
CA GLU A 241 -0.95 -13.55 7.52
C GLU A 241 -0.65 -12.83 6.19
N SER A 242 -0.98 -13.46 5.06
CA SER A 242 -0.85 -12.84 3.74
C SER A 242 -1.72 -11.59 3.60
N LEU A 243 -2.98 -11.64 4.06
CA LEU A 243 -3.88 -10.49 4.09
C LEU A 243 -3.26 -9.33 4.89
N ALA A 244 -2.91 -9.58 6.15
CA ALA A 244 -2.40 -8.55 7.05
C ALA A 244 -1.10 -7.93 6.49
N SER A 245 -0.13 -8.74 6.11
CA SER A 245 1.17 -8.26 5.62
C SER A 245 1.04 -7.43 4.34
N ARG A 246 0.22 -7.86 3.39
CA ARG A 246 0.01 -7.16 2.11
C ARG A 246 -0.84 -5.89 2.26
N ALA A 247 -1.78 -5.88 3.21
CA ALA A 247 -2.60 -4.71 3.50
C ALA A 247 -1.94 -3.72 4.49
N GLY A 248 -0.75 -4.02 5.01
CA GLY A 248 -0.02 -3.13 5.94
C GLY A 248 -0.51 -3.21 7.38
N GLY A 249 -1.19 -4.28 7.76
CA GLY A 249 -1.58 -4.59 9.13
C GLY A 249 -0.75 -5.71 9.73
N VAL A 250 -1.18 -6.20 10.89
CA VAL A 250 -0.51 -7.24 11.67
C VAL A 250 -1.42 -8.46 11.77
N TYR A 251 -0.86 -9.65 11.67
CA TYR A 251 -1.53 -10.88 12.01
C TYR A 251 -1.20 -11.28 13.46
N ALA A 252 -2.23 -11.57 14.24
CA ALA A 252 -2.09 -12.14 15.56
C ALA A 252 -3.00 -13.35 15.70
N ARG A 253 -2.57 -14.34 16.47
CA ARG A 253 -3.36 -15.54 16.76
C ARG A 253 -3.40 -15.79 18.25
N THR A 254 -4.55 -16.23 18.72
CA THR A 254 -4.72 -16.72 20.08
C THR A 254 -5.73 -17.85 20.15
N ALA A 255 -5.54 -18.76 21.07
CA ALA A 255 -6.52 -19.80 21.39
C ALA A 255 -7.34 -19.47 22.66
N ASP A 256 -6.91 -18.45 23.43
CA ASP A 256 -7.45 -18.08 24.72
C ASP A 256 -8.24 -16.77 24.65
N ALA A 257 -9.45 -16.78 25.21
CA ALA A 257 -10.31 -15.61 25.35
C ALA A 257 -9.64 -14.45 26.11
N ALA A 258 -8.88 -14.75 27.18
CA ALA A 258 -8.19 -13.72 27.96
C ALA A 258 -7.02 -13.09 27.17
N GLU A 259 -6.31 -13.90 26.39
CA GLU A 259 -5.25 -13.43 25.49
C GLU A 259 -5.81 -12.59 24.34
N LEU A 260 -7.02 -12.91 23.83
CA LEU A 260 -7.68 -12.16 22.76
C LEU A 260 -7.87 -10.69 23.15
N ARG A 261 -8.32 -10.43 24.36
CA ARG A 261 -8.43 -9.07 24.89
C ARG A 261 -7.08 -8.34 24.85
N GLN A 262 -6.00 -9.00 25.29
CA GLN A 262 -4.67 -8.40 25.28
C GLN A 262 -4.17 -8.13 23.84
N VAL A 263 -4.50 -9.00 22.89
CA VAL A 263 -4.18 -8.79 21.46
C VAL A 263 -4.84 -7.51 20.95
N TYR A 264 -6.13 -7.31 21.23
CA TYR A 264 -6.85 -6.09 20.83
C TYR A 264 -6.32 -4.83 21.52
N GLU A 265 -5.97 -4.94 22.79
CA GLU A 265 -5.34 -3.84 23.52
C GLU A 265 -3.97 -3.46 22.93
N ARG A 266 -3.14 -4.46 22.56
CA ARG A 266 -1.85 -4.22 21.87
C ARG A 266 -2.05 -3.57 20.50
N LEU A 267 -2.97 -4.09 19.70
CA LEU A 267 -3.30 -3.50 18.38
C LEU A 267 -3.74 -2.05 18.50
N GLY A 268 -4.62 -1.75 19.47
CA GLY A 268 -5.05 -0.38 19.75
C GLY A 268 -3.87 0.53 20.10
N ARG A 269 -2.99 0.09 21.02
CA ARG A 269 -1.78 0.85 21.37
C ARG A 269 -0.84 1.02 20.19
N ALA A 270 -0.60 -0.02 19.39
CA ALA A 270 0.27 0.03 18.23
C ALA A 270 -0.25 1.02 17.18
N LEU A 271 -1.55 0.98 16.90
CA LEU A 271 -2.20 1.93 15.98
C LEU A 271 -2.10 3.38 16.49
N HIS A 272 -2.22 3.64 17.79
CA HIS A 272 -2.11 4.99 18.36
C HIS A 272 -0.67 5.49 18.49
N SER A 273 0.33 4.61 18.39
CA SER A 273 1.75 4.95 18.49
C SER A 273 2.49 5.02 17.16
N GLU A 274 1.76 5.13 16.04
CA GLU A 274 2.36 5.30 14.72
C GLU A 274 3.13 6.62 14.58
N TYR A 275 4.11 6.60 13.69
CA TYR A 275 4.84 7.77 13.20
C TYR A 275 4.29 8.18 11.84
N VAL A 276 4.27 9.48 11.54
CA VAL A 276 3.94 9.99 10.20
C VAL A 276 5.15 10.70 9.63
N VAL A 277 5.67 10.15 8.55
CA VAL A 277 6.75 10.75 7.77
C VAL A 277 6.13 11.47 6.58
N THR A 278 6.23 12.81 6.54
CA THR A 278 5.74 13.63 5.43
C THR A 278 6.90 14.07 4.57
N TYR A 279 6.79 13.89 3.25
CA TYR A 279 7.80 14.34 2.29
C TYR A 279 7.17 14.73 0.96
N VAL A 280 7.87 15.53 0.16
CA VAL A 280 7.53 15.79 -1.25
C VAL A 280 8.36 14.90 -2.14
N THR A 281 7.69 14.13 -3.01
CA THR A 281 8.40 13.23 -3.94
C THR A 281 9.19 14.04 -4.99
N ALA A 282 10.43 13.59 -5.27
CA ALA A 282 11.23 14.15 -6.35
C ALA A 282 10.66 13.86 -7.76
N MET A 283 9.65 13.01 -7.85
CA MET A 283 8.98 12.63 -9.10
C MET A 283 7.51 13.10 -9.07
N PRO A 284 7.21 14.40 -9.29
CA PRO A 284 5.89 14.98 -9.07
C PRO A 284 4.87 14.68 -10.18
N LEU A 285 5.11 13.66 -11.00
CA LEU A 285 4.19 13.24 -12.06
C LEU A 285 3.37 12.04 -11.62
N ARG A 286 2.08 12.09 -11.90
CA ARG A 286 1.17 10.93 -11.78
C ARG A 286 1.27 10.09 -13.04
N ASP A 287 2.35 9.31 -13.15
CA ASP A 287 2.73 8.53 -14.32
C ASP A 287 2.17 7.11 -14.33
N GLY A 288 1.45 6.70 -13.28
CA GLY A 288 0.92 5.34 -13.12
C GLY A 288 1.98 4.27 -12.84
N VAL A 289 3.24 4.66 -12.66
CA VAL A 289 4.33 3.72 -12.37
C VAL A 289 4.46 3.48 -10.88
N ASN A 290 4.49 2.21 -10.48
CA ASN A 290 4.69 1.82 -9.09
C ASN A 290 6.04 2.28 -8.57
N ARG A 291 6.04 2.87 -7.38
CA ARG A 291 7.22 3.33 -6.65
C ARG A 291 7.43 2.51 -5.42
N THR A 292 8.68 2.32 -5.06
CA THR A 292 9.06 1.58 -3.86
C THR A 292 9.43 2.57 -2.76
N LEU A 293 8.76 2.46 -1.62
CA LEU A 293 9.14 3.11 -0.37
C LEU A 293 9.84 2.10 0.52
N ASP A 294 10.96 2.54 1.11
CA ASP A 294 11.76 1.75 2.03
C ASP A 294 12.02 2.61 3.27
N VAL A 295 11.50 2.17 4.40
CA VAL A 295 11.70 2.83 5.70
C VAL A 295 12.62 1.97 6.53
N ARG A 296 13.67 2.56 7.09
CA ARG A 296 14.69 1.87 7.89
C ARG A 296 15.00 2.65 9.17
N LEU A 297 15.48 1.93 10.17
CA LEU A 297 16.13 2.55 11.32
C LEU A 297 17.63 2.75 11.03
N ALA A 298 18.15 3.91 11.42
CA ALA A 298 19.58 4.21 11.28
C ALA A 298 20.46 3.36 12.21
N SER A 299 19.91 2.97 13.37
CA SER A 299 20.58 2.25 14.44
C SER A 299 20.50 0.73 14.32
N SER A 300 19.65 0.18 13.42
CA SER A 300 19.42 -1.26 13.33
C SER A 300 19.24 -1.71 11.89
N ALA A 301 19.23 -3.04 11.67
CA ALA A 301 18.93 -3.64 10.37
C ALA A 301 17.42 -3.64 10.05
N ALA A 302 16.58 -3.17 10.99
CA ALA A 302 15.13 -3.16 10.80
C ALA A 302 14.74 -2.22 9.64
N GLY A 303 13.96 -2.76 8.73
CA GLY A 303 13.45 -2.01 7.58
C GLY A 303 12.23 -2.68 6.98
N VAL A 304 11.39 -1.88 6.33
CA VAL A 304 10.18 -2.34 5.67
C VAL A 304 10.06 -1.68 4.30
N ILE A 305 9.67 -2.49 3.32
CA ILE A 305 9.48 -2.04 1.94
C ILE A 305 8.02 -2.20 1.56
N ARG A 306 7.42 -1.12 1.03
CA ARG A 306 6.07 -1.14 0.45
C ARG A 306 6.05 -0.40 -0.87
N ARG A 307 5.22 -0.86 -1.80
CA ARG A 307 5.01 -0.19 -3.09
C ARG A 307 3.79 0.70 -3.03
N TYR A 308 3.80 1.76 -3.80
CA TYR A 308 2.63 2.60 -4.03
C TYR A 308 2.60 3.10 -5.47
N ASN A 309 1.39 3.39 -5.96
CA ASN A 309 1.17 3.97 -7.28
C ASN A 309 0.75 5.45 -7.13
N PRO A 310 1.44 6.42 -7.77
CA PRO A 310 1.05 7.84 -7.66
C PRO A 310 -0.31 8.15 -8.33
N GLY A 311 -0.89 7.17 -9.03
CA GLY A 311 -2.04 7.35 -9.89
C GLY A 311 -1.66 7.92 -11.25
N GLY A 312 -2.60 8.01 -12.18
CA GLY A 312 -2.39 8.52 -13.53
C GLY A 312 -3.50 8.08 -14.46
N VAL A 313 -3.42 8.54 -15.72
CA VAL A 313 -4.38 8.17 -16.78
C VAL A 313 -4.02 6.81 -17.40
N VAL A 314 -2.77 6.37 -17.20
CA VAL A 314 -2.27 5.08 -17.73
C VAL A 314 -2.57 3.98 -16.71
N PRO A 315 -3.06 2.81 -17.13
CA PRO A 315 -3.22 1.66 -16.25
C PRO A 315 -1.91 1.35 -15.52
N GLU A 316 -2.04 0.83 -14.31
CA GLU A 316 -0.91 0.46 -13.46
C GLU A 316 0.12 -0.37 -14.22
N MET A 317 1.32 0.15 -14.37
CA MET A 317 2.45 -0.56 -14.97
C MET A 317 3.35 -1.06 -13.85
N ALA A 318 3.41 -2.36 -13.67
CA ALA A 318 4.23 -3.01 -12.64
C ALA A 318 5.73 -2.75 -12.79
N GLN A 319 6.19 -2.39 -14.00
CA GLN A 319 7.57 -2.00 -14.28
C GLN A 319 7.60 -0.94 -15.40
N PRO A 320 8.52 0.05 -15.35
CA PRO A 320 8.73 0.95 -16.46
C PRO A 320 9.14 0.13 -17.69
N ALA A 321 8.42 0.29 -18.79
CA ALA A 321 8.78 -0.35 -20.06
C ALA A 321 10.23 0.03 -20.41
N PRO A 322 11.12 -0.93 -20.71
CA PRO A 322 12.50 -0.61 -21.03
C PRO A 322 12.51 0.18 -22.34
N TRP A 323 12.98 1.42 -22.27
CA TRP A 323 13.12 2.33 -23.42
C TRP A 323 13.88 1.69 -24.58
N SER A 324 14.72 0.70 -24.29
CA SER A 324 15.44 -0.10 -25.29
C SER A 324 14.50 -0.91 -26.19
N LEU A 325 13.44 -1.52 -25.65
CA LEU A 325 12.44 -2.25 -26.44
C LEU A 325 11.60 -1.30 -27.30
N PHE A 326 11.23 -0.12 -26.77
CA PHE A 326 10.55 0.91 -27.54
C PHE A 326 11.43 1.44 -28.69
N GLY A 327 12.70 1.72 -28.41
CA GLY A 327 13.68 2.12 -29.43
C GLY A 327 13.88 1.07 -30.51
N LEU A 328 13.95 -0.21 -30.15
CA LEU A 328 14.05 -1.34 -31.09
C LEU A 328 12.81 -1.48 -31.98
N ALA A 329 11.62 -1.37 -31.37
CA ALA A 329 10.35 -1.39 -32.10
C ALA A 329 10.23 -0.22 -33.08
N LEU A 330 10.61 0.98 -32.65
CA LEU A 330 10.60 2.19 -33.49
C LEU A 330 11.61 2.08 -34.64
N ALA A 331 12.83 1.57 -34.38
CA ALA A 331 13.84 1.32 -35.40
C ALA A 331 13.37 0.25 -36.40
N GLY A 332 12.73 -0.81 -35.96
CA GLY A 332 12.11 -1.83 -36.80
C GLY A 332 11.02 -1.26 -37.71
N LEU A 333 10.13 -0.42 -37.16
CA LEU A 333 9.08 0.25 -37.92
C LEU A 333 9.65 1.21 -38.95
N ALA A 334 10.67 1.99 -38.56
CA ALA A 334 11.39 2.88 -39.47
C ALA A 334 12.08 2.10 -40.60
N ALA A 335 12.75 0.98 -40.28
CA ALA A 335 13.35 0.10 -41.28
C ALA A 335 12.30 -0.42 -42.26
N LEU A 336 11.14 -0.85 -41.79
CA LEU A 336 10.03 -1.37 -42.59
C LEU A 336 9.45 -0.29 -43.52
N LEU A 337 9.37 0.95 -43.07
CA LEU A 337 8.88 2.10 -43.83
C LEU A 337 9.88 2.56 -44.90
N PHE A 338 11.18 2.57 -44.60
CA PHE A 338 12.21 3.13 -45.47
C PHE A 338 12.91 2.07 -46.34
N LEU A 339 12.86 0.77 -45.96
CA LEU A 339 13.47 -0.33 -46.73
C LEU A 339 13.04 -0.39 -48.18
N PRO A 340 11.75 -0.21 -48.56
CA PRO A 340 11.34 -0.20 -49.96
C PRO A 340 11.95 0.96 -50.74
N ALA A 341 12.13 2.13 -50.11
CA ALA A 341 12.75 3.30 -50.73
C ALA A 341 14.26 3.08 -50.91
N LEU A 342 14.93 2.52 -49.94
CA LEU A 342 16.37 2.20 -50.02
C LEU A 342 16.66 1.12 -51.07
N ILE A 343 15.78 0.08 -51.17
CA ILE A 343 15.89 -0.93 -52.21
C ILE A 343 15.69 -0.30 -53.61
N ARG A 344 14.74 0.62 -53.77
CA ARG A 344 14.55 1.33 -55.05
C ARG A 344 15.74 2.22 -55.42
N LEU A 345 16.33 2.93 -54.47
CA LEU A 345 17.55 3.74 -54.65
C LEU A 345 18.76 2.86 -55.00
N GLY A 346 18.94 1.73 -54.26
CA GLY A 346 20.02 0.77 -54.54
C GLY A 346 19.91 0.11 -55.92
N LEU A 347 18.72 -0.30 -56.29
CA LEU A 347 18.47 -0.85 -57.68
C LEU A 347 18.62 0.18 -58.76
N GLY A 348 18.29 1.47 -58.48
CA GLY A 348 18.55 2.60 -59.40
C GLY A 348 20.04 2.85 -59.61
N ALA A 349 20.82 2.84 -58.53
CA ALA A 349 22.28 3.00 -58.61
C ALA A 349 22.97 1.81 -59.29
N ALA A 350 22.51 0.57 -59.04
CA ALA A 350 23.04 -0.61 -59.70
C ALA A 350 22.76 -0.63 -61.23
N ARG A 351 21.61 -0.08 -61.66
CA ARG A 351 21.29 0.07 -63.09
C ARG A 351 22.10 1.14 -63.78
N SER A 352 22.67 2.12 -63.10
CA SER A 352 23.53 3.14 -63.68
C SER A 352 25.00 2.68 -63.83
N LEU A 353 25.37 1.58 -63.19
CA LEU A 353 26.74 1.03 -63.25
C LEU A 353 26.93 -0.16 -64.22
N SER A 354 25.87 -0.63 -64.89
CA SER A 354 26.00 -1.77 -65.81
C SER A 354 25.71 -1.38 -67.25
N LEU A 355 26.75 -1.54 -68.04
CA LEU A 355 26.93 -1.81 -69.49
C LEU A 355 27.53 -0.66 -70.32
N PRO A 356 28.67 -0.94 -70.98
CA PRO A 356 29.16 -0.14 -72.06
C PRO A 356 28.20 -0.27 -73.24
N ARG A 357 27.78 0.88 -73.78
CA ARG A 357 26.99 0.97 -75.05
C ARG A 357 27.71 0.20 -76.16
N PRO A 358 27.07 -0.73 -76.84
CA PRO A 358 27.63 -1.25 -78.09
C PRO A 358 27.74 -0.11 -79.14
N ALA A 359 28.84 -0.09 -79.84
CA ALA A 359 29.15 0.89 -80.90
C ALA A 359 28.11 0.87 -82.04
N ALA A 360 27.64 2.05 -82.43
CA ALA A 360 26.70 2.18 -83.51
C ALA A 360 27.32 1.70 -84.87
N PRO A 361 26.59 0.95 -85.70
CA PRO A 361 27.06 0.60 -87.04
C PRO A 361 27.07 1.80 -87.94
N ARG A 362 28.17 1.92 -88.81
CA ARG A 362 28.36 2.95 -89.81
C ARG A 362 27.27 2.92 -90.89
N PRO A 363 26.83 4.05 -91.46
CA PRO A 363 25.84 4.11 -92.52
C PRO A 363 26.39 3.63 -93.84
N ALA A 364 25.79 2.62 -94.46
CA ALA A 364 26.04 2.30 -95.89
C ALA A 364 25.17 3.09 -96.83
N GLY A 365 25.71 3.38 -97.91
CA GLY A 365 25.43 4.38 -98.96
C GLY A 365 24.01 4.46 -99.49
N LYS A 366 23.84 5.69 -100.04
CA LYS A 366 22.67 6.13 -100.80
C LYS A 366 22.48 5.31 -102.07
N VAL A 367 21.23 4.84 -102.32
CA VAL A 367 20.72 4.55 -103.64
C VAL A 367 19.46 5.42 -103.85
N ARG A 368 19.49 6.26 -104.87
CA ARG A 368 18.30 6.99 -105.36
C ARG A 368 17.56 6.08 -106.32
N LEU A 369 16.24 6.23 -106.37
CA LEU A 369 15.37 6.15 -107.54
C LEU A 369 13.95 6.55 -107.17
N HIS A 370 13.52 7.67 -107.74
CA HIS A 370 12.40 7.97 -108.63
C HIS A 370 10.99 7.47 -108.27
N GLU A 371 10.13 8.32 -108.18
CA GLU A 371 9.13 9.08 -108.89
C GLU A 371 7.68 8.80 -108.34
N GLU A 372 7.02 9.90 -108.24
CA GLU A 372 5.60 10.17 -107.94
C GLU A 372 4.58 9.42 -108.81
N PRO A 373 3.25 9.41 -108.66
CA PRO A 373 2.45 10.61 -108.33
C PRO A 373 1.28 10.44 -107.36
N ALA A 374 0.77 11.59 -106.94
CA ALA A 374 -0.46 11.85 -106.19
C ALA A 374 -1.75 11.60 -107.03
N PRO A 375 -2.95 12.00 -106.56
CA PRO A 375 -3.61 12.01 -105.28
C PRO A 375 -5.01 11.34 -105.40
N VAL A 376 -5.85 11.26 -104.32
CA VAL A 376 -7.30 11.49 -104.38
C VAL A 376 -7.93 11.54 -102.97
N GLU A 377 -8.79 12.45 -102.84
CA GLU A 377 -9.64 13.00 -101.76
C GLU A 377 -10.56 12.04 -101.02
N SER A 378 -10.96 12.58 -99.91
CA SER A 378 -12.34 12.62 -99.36
C SER A 378 -12.78 11.54 -98.41
N GLY A 379 -13.37 12.07 -97.32
CA GLY A 379 -14.37 11.36 -96.61
C GLY A 379 -14.44 11.69 -95.12
N ARG A 380 -15.02 12.81 -94.74
CA ARG A 380 -15.61 13.06 -93.44
C ARG A 380 -16.63 11.98 -93.11
N ILE A 381 -16.73 11.63 -91.89
CA ILE A 381 -18.03 11.53 -91.16
C ILE A 381 -17.79 11.58 -89.64
N ARG A 382 -18.59 12.41 -88.99
CA ARG A 382 -18.81 12.59 -87.57
C ARG A 382 -19.80 11.59 -87.04
N LEU A 383 -19.90 11.63 -85.65
CA LEU A 383 -20.98 11.26 -84.76
C LEU A 383 -20.80 9.86 -84.16
N ARG A 384 -20.92 9.63 -82.87
CA ARG A 384 -21.52 10.38 -81.72
C ARG A 384 -20.75 10.04 -80.45
#